data_e38a1bc91fe59ec93379480ec2ea2738
#
_entry.id   e38a1bc91fe59ec93379480ec2ea2738
#
_cell.length_a   1.000
_cell.length_b   1.000
_cell.length_c   1.000
_cell.angle_alpha   90.00
_cell.angle_beta   90.00
_cell.angle_gamma   90.00
#
_symmetry.space_group_name_H-M   'P 1'
#
loop_
_entity.id
_entity.type
_entity.pdbx_description
1 polymer ?
#
loop_
_entity_poly.entity_id
_entity_poly.type
_entity_poly.pdbx_seq_one_letter_code
_entity_poly.pdbx_strand_id
1 'polypeptide(L)'
;MVTEWIVTEIDGKIASISANYRHFAEVAAKVAQLPPKEISSISTRKVSTDELVAMAGTVSWKDFRLFGTPFQLGVWETLYGLEPRLYSYSELAALCGNPLGVRSVAHAVAINPIVYIIPCHLIVPKESMDKARYIRVTAESTLFKGSDLYLLDSIDVGEYAYGPEMKREFIKRHLKR
;
A
#
# COMPACT_ATOMS: atom_id res chain seq x y z
N MET A 1 15.20 -9.84 0.65
CA MET A 1 14.00 -9.21 0.04
C MET A 1 12.87 -10.23 0.05
N VAL A 2 11.65 -9.83 0.38
CA VAL A 2 10.48 -10.74 0.37
C VAL A 2 10.15 -11.11 -1.08
N THR A 3 10.00 -12.39 -1.36
CA THR A 3 9.72 -12.91 -2.71
C THR A 3 8.40 -13.67 -2.79
N GLU A 4 7.81 -14.02 -1.63
CA GLU A 4 6.57 -14.79 -1.54
C GLU A 4 5.57 -14.10 -0.59
N TRP A 5 4.29 -14.08 -0.98
CA TRP A 5 3.21 -13.42 -0.28
C TRP A 5 2.07 -14.40 -0.02
N ILE A 6 1.41 -14.26 1.12
CA ILE A 6 0.26 -15.05 1.51
C ILE A 6 -0.98 -14.22 1.25
N VAL A 7 -1.81 -14.68 0.35
CA VAL A 7 -3.15 -14.13 0.09
C VAL A 7 -4.15 -14.91 0.94
N THR A 8 -4.89 -14.22 1.79
CA THR A 8 -6.00 -14.79 2.57
C THR A 8 -7.31 -14.36 1.95
N GLU A 9 -8.18 -15.31 1.67
CA GLU A 9 -9.49 -15.07 1.06
C GLU A 9 -10.60 -15.57 1.99
N ILE A 10 -11.70 -14.83 2.05
CA ILE A 10 -12.93 -15.16 2.77
C ILE A 10 -14.06 -15.12 1.76
N ASP A 11 -14.73 -16.27 1.56
CA ASP A 11 -15.82 -16.42 0.59
C ASP A 11 -15.44 -15.88 -0.80
N GLY A 12 -14.20 -16.17 -1.24
CA GLY A 12 -13.66 -15.76 -2.53
C GLY A 12 -13.23 -14.28 -2.61
N LYS A 13 -13.28 -13.51 -1.52
CA LYS A 13 -12.81 -12.13 -1.46
C LYS A 13 -11.52 -12.00 -0.68
N ILE A 14 -10.61 -11.17 -1.17
CA ILE A 14 -9.30 -10.97 -0.54
C ILE A 14 -9.46 -10.19 0.77
N ALA A 15 -9.02 -10.80 1.86
CA ALA A 15 -9.07 -10.19 3.20
C ALA A 15 -7.72 -9.67 3.68
N SER A 16 -6.62 -10.30 3.25
CA SER A 16 -5.26 -9.82 3.50
C SER A 16 -4.25 -10.34 2.48
N ILE A 17 -3.19 -9.57 2.28
CA ILE A 17 -1.97 -9.97 1.55
C ILE A 17 -0.76 -9.53 2.38
N SER A 18 0.08 -10.47 2.80
CA SER A 18 1.26 -10.20 3.63
C SER A 18 2.35 -11.24 3.45
N ALA A 19 3.58 -10.93 3.85
CA ALA A 19 4.71 -11.87 3.76
C ALA A 19 4.73 -12.94 4.87
N ASN A 20 3.84 -12.87 5.85
CA ASN A 20 3.80 -13.81 6.96
C ASN A 20 2.36 -14.10 7.41
N TYR A 21 2.19 -15.17 8.18
CA TYR A 21 0.88 -15.60 8.69
C TYR A 21 0.31 -14.72 9.83
N ARG A 22 0.99 -13.66 10.25
CA ARG A 22 0.49 -12.77 11.31
C ARG A 22 -0.85 -12.15 10.92
N HIS A 23 -0.94 -11.59 9.73
CA HIS A 23 -2.19 -11.02 9.23
C HIS A 23 -3.28 -12.09 9.01
N PHE A 24 -2.89 -13.31 8.64
CA PHE A 24 -3.84 -14.42 8.62
C PHE A 24 -4.45 -14.67 10.01
N ALA A 25 -3.63 -14.73 11.06
CA ALA A 25 -4.10 -14.94 12.43
C ALA A 25 -5.00 -13.78 12.91
N GLU A 26 -4.66 -12.53 12.56
CA GLU A 26 -5.48 -11.34 12.85
C GLU A 26 -6.83 -11.39 12.12
N VAL A 27 -6.84 -11.78 10.86
CA VAL A 27 -8.08 -11.99 10.08
C VAL A 27 -8.90 -13.13 10.67
N ALA A 28 -8.29 -14.27 10.96
CA ALA A 28 -8.96 -15.43 11.56
C ALA A 28 -9.60 -15.08 12.92
N ALA A 29 -8.89 -14.29 13.76
CA ALA A 29 -9.43 -13.83 15.04
C ALA A 29 -10.65 -12.90 14.88
N LYS A 30 -10.66 -12.03 13.87
CA LYS A 30 -11.80 -11.17 13.55
C LYS A 30 -12.97 -11.99 13.02
N VAL A 31 -12.70 -12.95 12.15
CA VAL A 31 -13.69 -13.89 11.62
C VAL A 31 -14.36 -14.70 12.71
N ALA A 32 -13.60 -15.17 13.71
CA ALA A 32 -14.14 -15.94 14.84
C ALA A 32 -15.12 -15.13 15.70
N GLN A 33 -15.15 -13.81 15.58
CA GLN A 33 -16.08 -12.92 16.28
C GLN A 33 -17.37 -12.66 15.47
N LEU A 34 -17.43 -13.09 14.21
CA LEU A 34 -18.61 -12.92 13.37
C LEU A 34 -19.61 -14.07 13.58
N PRO A 35 -20.92 -13.84 13.36
CA PRO A 35 -21.90 -14.90 13.41
C PRO A 35 -21.56 -16.04 12.43
N PRO A 36 -21.71 -17.32 12.82
CA PRO A 36 -21.35 -18.47 11.98
C PRO A 36 -21.99 -18.52 10.59
N LYS A 37 -23.06 -17.75 10.39
CA LYS A 37 -23.80 -17.68 9.12
C LYS A 37 -23.20 -16.67 8.11
N GLU A 38 -22.23 -15.86 8.54
CA GLU A 38 -21.68 -14.78 7.70
C GLU A 38 -20.44 -15.20 6.92
N ILE A 39 -19.83 -16.35 7.24
CA ILE A 39 -18.62 -16.84 6.58
C ILE A 39 -18.75 -18.33 6.31
N SER A 40 -18.61 -18.70 5.04
CA SER A 40 -18.69 -20.09 4.58
C SER A 40 -17.31 -20.72 4.38
N SER A 41 -16.31 -19.92 4.01
CA SER A 41 -14.97 -20.43 3.71
C SER A 41 -13.86 -19.42 4.02
N ILE A 42 -12.71 -19.93 4.46
CA ILE A 42 -11.45 -19.20 4.54
C ILE A 42 -10.39 -20.04 3.83
N SER A 43 -9.64 -19.44 2.93
CA SER A 43 -8.54 -20.08 2.24
C SER A 43 -7.29 -19.20 2.21
N THR A 44 -6.14 -19.84 2.05
CA THR A 44 -4.86 -19.14 1.86
C THR A 44 -4.15 -19.73 0.64
N ARG A 45 -3.48 -18.88 -0.11
CA ARG A 45 -2.56 -19.28 -1.17
C ARG A 45 -1.31 -18.42 -1.16
N LYS A 46 -0.23 -18.96 -1.68
CA LYS A 46 1.02 -18.23 -1.85
C LYS A 46 1.11 -17.71 -3.29
N VAL A 47 1.65 -16.51 -3.41
CA VAL A 47 1.94 -15.88 -4.69
C VAL A 47 3.34 -15.28 -4.65
N SER A 48 4.02 -15.27 -5.79
CA SER A 48 5.27 -14.55 -5.98
C SER A 48 5.04 -13.02 -6.02
N THR A 49 6.12 -12.26 -5.92
CA THR A 49 6.03 -10.80 -6.09
C THR A 49 5.52 -10.41 -7.49
N ASP A 50 5.87 -11.15 -8.53
CA ASP A 50 5.42 -10.85 -9.89
C ASP A 50 3.93 -11.14 -10.08
N GLU A 51 3.43 -12.24 -9.50
CA GLU A 51 1.99 -12.53 -9.47
C GLU A 51 1.21 -11.48 -8.68
N LEU A 52 1.73 -11.02 -7.52
CA LEU A 52 1.13 -9.94 -6.74
C LEU A 52 1.03 -8.65 -7.55
N VAL A 53 2.09 -8.29 -8.28
CA VAL A 53 2.10 -7.12 -9.16
C VAL A 53 1.07 -7.26 -10.28
N ALA A 54 0.94 -8.43 -10.89
CA ALA A 54 -0.06 -8.70 -11.92
C ALA A 54 -1.49 -8.61 -11.37
N MET A 55 -1.75 -9.13 -10.17
CA MET A 55 -3.06 -9.03 -9.50
C MET A 55 -3.54 -7.58 -9.35
N ALA A 56 -2.66 -6.63 -9.08
CA ALA A 56 -3.05 -5.22 -8.90
C ALA A 56 -3.67 -4.58 -10.16
N GLY A 57 -3.54 -5.20 -11.34
CA GLY A 57 -4.21 -4.76 -12.58
C GLY A 57 -5.60 -5.38 -12.80
N THR A 58 -5.96 -6.41 -12.03
CA THR A 58 -7.18 -7.19 -12.23
C THR A 58 -8.13 -7.15 -11.05
N VAL A 59 -7.62 -6.95 -9.83
CA VAL A 59 -8.41 -6.88 -8.59
C VAL A 59 -9.06 -5.52 -8.47
N SER A 60 -10.35 -5.49 -8.20
CA SER A 60 -11.13 -4.27 -7.96
C SER A 60 -11.50 -4.13 -6.47
N TRP A 61 -11.93 -2.93 -6.04
CA TRP A 61 -12.30 -2.66 -4.65
C TRP A 61 -13.37 -3.61 -4.11
N LYS A 62 -14.34 -4.02 -4.93
CA LYS A 62 -15.40 -4.97 -4.57
C LYS A 62 -14.90 -6.38 -4.27
N ASP A 63 -13.69 -6.72 -4.71
CA ASP A 63 -13.09 -8.03 -4.51
C ASP A 63 -12.41 -8.17 -3.13
N PHE A 64 -12.41 -7.09 -2.34
CA PHE A 64 -11.90 -7.10 -0.97
C PHE A 64 -13.02 -7.37 0.06
N ARG A 65 -12.64 -8.03 1.15
CA ARG A 65 -13.39 -8.14 2.40
C ARG A 65 -12.51 -7.68 3.55
N LEU A 66 -12.50 -6.37 3.80
CA LEU A 66 -11.60 -5.74 4.76
C LEU A 66 -12.25 -5.59 6.13
N PHE A 67 -11.44 -5.75 7.17
CA PHE A 67 -11.81 -5.56 8.57
C PHE A 67 -11.09 -4.33 9.12
N GLY A 68 -11.80 -3.25 9.28
CA GLY A 68 -11.30 -1.99 9.79
C GLY A 68 -12.43 -1.12 10.34
N THR A 69 -12.06 -0.05 11.04
CA THR A 69 -13.03 1.00 11.40
C THR A 69 -13.48 1.73 10.12
N PRO A 70 -14.62 2.41 10.13
CA PRO A 70 -15.05 3.22 8.98
C PRO A 70 -13.98 4.19 8.49
N PHE A 71 -13.21 4.78 9.43
CA PHE A 71 -12.10 5.67 9.11
C PHE A 71 -10.97 4.93 8.36
N GLN A 72 -10.55 3.75 8.85
CA GLN A 72 -9.51 2.95 8.22
C GLN A 72 -9.92 2.50 6.81
N LEU A 73 -11.16 2.04 6.66
CA LEU A 73 -11.72 1.66 5.36
C LEU A 73 -11.69 2.83 4.37
N GLY A 74 -12.09 4.02 4.81
CA GLY A 74 -12.04 5.24 3.97
C GLY A 74 -10.61 5.62 3.56
N VAL A 75 -9.62 5.48 4.45
CA VAL A 75 -8.20 5.71 4.12
C VAL A 75 -7.71 4.68 3.10
N TRP A 76 -8.04 3.39 3.28
CA TRP A 76 -7.61 2.34 2.34
C TRP A 76 -8.29 2.46 0.98
N GLU A 77 -9.54 2.89 0.93
CA GLU A 77 -10.25 3.17 -0.33
C GLU A 77 -9.63 4.36 -1.06
N THR A 78 -9.29 5.43 -0.33
CA THR A 78 -8.54 6.57 -0.88
C THR A 78 -7.19 6.15 -1.43
N LEU A 79 -6.43 5.33 -0.68
CA LEU A 79 -5.16 4.78 -1.16
C LEU A 79 -5.31 3.96 -2.43
N TYR A 80 -6.33 3.09 -2.49
CA TYR A 80 -6.60 2.25 -3.65
C TYR A 80 -6.87 3.07 -4.92
N GLY A 81 -7.51 4.23 -4.80
CA GLY A 81 -7.83 5.14 -5.90
C GLY A 81 -6.70 6.11 -6.28
N LEU A 82 -5.52 6.03 -5.68
CA LEU A 82 -4.43 6.96 -5.98
C LEU A 82 -3.85 6.75 -7.38
N GLU A 83 -3.56 7.84 -8.06
CA GLU A 83 -2.77 7.86 -9.28
C GLU A 83 -1.32 7.40 -9.01
N PRO A 84 -0.61 6.82 -10.01
CA PRO A 84 0.74 6.29 -9.84
C PRO A 84 1.80 7.38 -9.72
N ARG A 85 1.83 8.08 -8.58
CA ARG A 85 2.85 9.06 -8.18
C ARG A 85 3.11 8.96 -6.68
N LEU A 86 4.15 9.64 -6.20
CA LEU A 86 4.40 9.76 -4.78
C LEU A 86 3.47 10.80 -4.14
N TYR A 87 3.09 10.54 -2.90
CA TYR A 87 2.29 11.41 -2.05
C TYR A 87 2.94 11.56 -0.68
N SER A 88 2.78 12.72 -0.05
CA SER A 88 3.10 12.87 1.36
C SER A 88 1.93 12.41 2.24
N TYR A 89 2.21 12.11 3.52
CA TYR A 89 1.15 11.81 4.49
C TYR A 89 0.15 12.96 4.67
N SER A 90 0.60 14.21 4.53
CA SER A 90 -0.28 15.39 4.61
C SER A 90 -1.18 15.53 3.37
N GLU A 91 -0.68 15.22 2.17
CA GLU A 91 -1.51 15.17 0.96
C GLU A 91 -2.57 14.07 1.08
N LEU A 92 -2.19 12.87 1.54
CA LEU A 92 -3.15 11.79 1.75
C LEU A 92 -4.20 12.18 2.79
N ALA A 93 -3.80 12.82 3.90
CA ALA A 93 -4.74 13.26 4.93
C ALA A 93 -5.76 14.27 4.38
N ALA A 94 -5.34 15.18 3.51
CA ALA A 94 -6.25 16.10 2.82
C ALA A 94 -7.21 15.36 1.87
N LEU A 95 -6.71 14.40 1.10
CA LEU A 95 -7.53 13.56 0.22
C LEU A 95 -8.57 12.72 0.97
N CYS A 96 -8.23 12.27 2.19
CA CYS A 96 -9.16 11.58 3.09
C CYS A 96 -10.18 12.53 3.78
N GLY A 97 -10.19 13.84 3.46
CA GLY A 97 -11.05 14.82 4.12
C GLY A 97 -10.66 15.12 5.58
N ASN A 98 -9.47 14.72 6.02
CA ASN A 98 -8.99 14.92 7.40
C ASN A 98 -7.58 15.55 7.42
N PRO A 99 -7.38 16.80 6.94
CA PRO A 99 -6.07 17.41 6.79
C PRO A 99 -5.31 17.60 8.12
N LEU A 100 -6.03 17.67 9.24
CA LEU A 100 -5.42 17.77 10.58
C LEU A 100 -5.10 16.40 11.19
N GLY A 101 -5.64 15.32 10.63
CA GLY A 101 -5.52 13.95 11.14
C GLY A 101 -4.34 13.16 10.58
N VAL A 102 -3.22 13.80 10.23
CA VAL A 102 -2.05 13.16 9.58
C VAL A 102 -1.57 11.92 10.32
N ARG A 103 -1.50 11.97 11.68
CA ARG A 103 -1.06 10.81 12.49
C ARG A 103 -2.05 9.63 12.39
N SER A 104 -3.35 9.90 12.46
CA SER A 104 -4.38 8.86 12.33
C SER A 104 -4.38 8.23 10.95
N VAL A 105 -4.19 9.04 9.90
CA VAL A 105 -4.03 8.57 8.53
C VAL A 105 -2.77 7.73 8.38
N ALA A 106 -1.62 8.19 8.91
CA ALA A 106 -0.37 7.44 8.88
C ALA A 106 -0.50 6.08 9.60
N HIS A 107 -1.21 6.03 10.72
CA HIS A 107 -1.50 4.77 11.41
C HIS A 107 -2.35 3.82 10.53
N ALA A 108 -3.40 4.32 9.89
CA ALA A 108 -4.22 3.51 8.97
C ALA A 108 -3.40 3.00 7.77
N VAL A 109 -2.48 3.82 7.22
CA VAL A 109 -1.52 3.42 6.17
C VAL A 109 -0.63 2.27 6.66
N ALA A 110 -0.09 2.37 7.88
CA ALA A 110 0.83 1.39 8.45
C ALA A 110 0.18 0.01 8.69
N ILE A 111 -1.12 -0.02 8.97
CA ILE A 111 -1.88 -1.26 9.20
C ILE A 111 -2.69 -1.71 7.97
N ASN A 112 -2.36 -1.21 6.78
CA ASN A 112 -2.96 -1.67 5.52
C ASN A 112 -2.84 -3.20 5.39
N PRO A 113 -3.96 -3.93 5.28
CA PRO A 113 -3.94 -5.39 5.20
C PRO A 113 -3.62 -5.94 3.82
N ILE A 114 -3.65 -5.12 2.77
CA ILE A 114 -3.49 -5.53 1.38
C ILE A 114 -2.23 -4.90 0.80
N VAL A 115 -1.10 -5.55 0.99
CA VAL A 115 0.17 -5.05 0.48
C VAL A 115 0.16 -4.92 -1.05
N TYR A 116 0.80 -3.91 -1.57
CA TYR A 116 0.98 -3.56 -2.98
C TYR A 116 -0.31 -3.13 -3.70
N ILE A 117 -1.41 -3.91 -3.66
CA ILE A 117 -2.64 -3.59 -4.39
C ILE A 117 -3.31 -2.34 -3.80
N ILE A 118 -3.31 -2.18 -2.47
CA ILE A 118 -3.59 -0.89 -1.81
C ILE A 118 -2.24 -0.20 -1.59
N PRO A 119 -1.89 0.83 -2.39
CA PRO A 119 -0.51 1.26 -2.58
C PRO A 119 0.03 2.17 -1.47
N CYS A 120 0.05 1.68 -0.23
CA CYS A 120 0.64 2.40 0.91
C CYS A 120 2.13 2.74 0.71
N HIS A 121 2.83 2.01 -0.16
CA HIS A 121 4.22 2.28 -0.53
C HIS A 121 4.39 3.60 -1.29
N LEU A 122 3.35 4.17 -1.91
CA LEU A 122 3.42 5.48 -2.58
C LEU A 122 3.46 6.65 -1.58
N ILE A 123 3.21 6.41 -0.29
CA ILE A 123 3.20 7.45 0.73
C ILE A 123 4.60 7.58 1.34
N VAL A 124 5.18 8.77 1.23
CA VAL A 124 6.53 9.08 1.70
C VAL A 124 6.52 10.31 2.63
N PRO A 125 7.60 10.56 3.42
CA PRO A 125 7.73 11.78 4.22
C PRO A 125 7.63 13.04 3.37
N LYS A 126 7.08 14.12 3.93
CA LYS A 126 6.91 15.40 3.23
C LYS A 126 8.26 15.98 2.75
N GLU A 127 9.27 15.90 3.60
CA GLU A 127 10.64 16.36 3.31
C GLU A 127 11.21 15.65 2.08
N SER A 128 10.86 14.40 1.89
CA SER A 128 11.27 13.60 0.73
C SER A 128 10.57 14.06 -0.55
N MET A 129 9.29 14.48 -0.45
CA MET A 129 8.56 15.07 -1.58
C MET A 129 9.16 16.39 -2.01
N ASP A 130 9.52 17.25 -1.04
CA ASP A 130 10.12 18.55 -1.32
C ASP A 130 11.51 18.38 -1.95
N LYS A 131 12.32 17.43 -1.46
CA LYS A 131 13.60 17.05 -2.06
C LYS A 131 13.44 16.49 -3.48
N ALA A 132 12.49 15.61 -3.71
CA ALA A 132 12.21 15.05 -5.03
C ALA A 132 11.82 16.14 -6.03
N ARG A 133 10.98 17.09 -5.62
CA ARG A 133 10.61 18.25 -6.43
C ARG A 133 11.82 19.12 -6.78
N TYR A 134 12.68 19.39 -5.80
CA TYR A 134 13.92 20.15 -6.01
C TYR A 134 14.85 19.47 -7.01
N ILE A 135 15.06 18.15 -6.88
CA ILE A 135 15.92 17.39 -7.80
C ILE A 135 15.35 17.40 -9.23
N ARG A 136 14.02 17.28 -9.42
CA ARG A 136 13.38 17.40 -10.74
C ARG A 136 13.65 18.76 -11.39
N VAL A 137 13.43 19.85 -10.68
CA VAL A 137 13.66 21.21 -11.17
C VAL A 137 15.12 21.41 -11.58
N THR A 138 16.06 20.90 -10.79
CA THR A 138 17.50 21.00 -11.13
C THR A 138 17.91 20.06 -12.27
N ALA A 139 17.30 18.90 -12.42
CA ALA A 139 17.54 17.96 -13.51
C ALA A 139 16.95 18.46 -14.85
N GLU A 140 15.82 19.13 -14.82
CA GLU A 140 15.22 19.77 -16.02
C GLU A 140 16.06 20.95 -16.52
N SER A 141 16.76 21.66 -15.62
CA SER A 141 17.67 22.76 -15.96
C SER A 141 19.03 22.27 -16.46
N THR A 142 19.38 21.02 -16.23
CA THR A 142 20.58 20.37 -16.78
C THR A 142 20.11 19.32 -17.79
N LEU A 143 20.70 19.21 -18.96
CA LEU A 143 20.42 18.29 -20.08
C LEU A 143 20.39 16.79 -19.71
N PHE A 144 20.33 16.44 -18.43
CA PHE A 144 20.15 15.10 -17.92
C PHE A 144 18.66 14.81 -17.68
N LYS A 145 18.00 14.23 -18.66
CA LYS A 145 16.74 13.51 -18.46
C LYS A 145 17.02 12.22 -17.68
N GLY A 146 17.34 12.34 -16.39
CA GLY A 146 17.41 11.21 -15.48
C GLY A 146 16.00 10.63 -15.27
N SER A 147 15.83 9.32 -15.41
CA SER A 147 14.57 8.64 -15.12
C SER A 147 14.14 8.92 -13.66
N ASP A 148 12.84 8.98 -13.38
CA ASP A 148 12.28 9.12 -12.00
C ASP A 148 12.82 8.07 -11.01
N LEU A 149 13.40 6.99 -11.51
CA LEU A 149 14.09 5.95 -10.76
C LEU A 149 15.33 6.45 -10.00
N TYR A 150 16.09 7.41 -10.56
CA TYR A 150 17.24 8.02 -9.89
C TYR A 150 16.82 8.83 -8.65
N LEU A 151 15.65 9.44 -8.70
CA LEU A 151 15.08 10.19 -7.58
C LEU A 151 14.83 9.32 -6.35
N LEU A 152 14.37 8.07 -6.55
CA LEU A 152 14.04 7.16 -5.46
C LEU A 152 15.26 6.73 -4.64
N ASP A 153 16.42 6.63 -5.26
CA ASP A 153 17.66 6.28 -4.56
C ASP A 153 18.22 7.46 -3.76
N SER A 154 17.78 8.69 -4.07
CA SER A 154 18.24 9.95 -3.47
C SER A 154 17.36 10.48 -2.35
N ILE A 155 16.16 9.91 -2.15
CA ILE A 155 15.21 10.35 -1.11
C ILE A 155 15.02 9.27 -0.03
N ASP A 156 14.65 9.73 1.18
CA ASP A 156 14.17 8.83 2.21
C ASP A 156 12.72 8.43 1.88
N VAL A 157 12.47 7.14 1.69
CA VAL A 157 11.12 6.63 1.42
C VAL A 157 10.29 6.44 2.69
N GLY A 158 10.90 6.65 3.88
CA GLY A 158 10.29 6.43 5.18
C GLY A 158 10.20 4.94 5.54
N GLU A 159 9.67 4.69 6.74
CA GLU A 159 9.49 3.33 7.24
C GLU A 159 8.48 2.53 6.40
N TYR A 160 8.70 1.22 6.36
CA TYR A 160 7.81 0.28 5.71
C TYR A 160 7.87 -1.09 6.42
N ALA A 161 6.75 -1.79 6.49
CA ALA A 161 6.66 -3.07 7.21
C ALA A 161 7.63 -4.14 6.71
N TYR A 162 8.06 -4.05 5.45
CA TYR A 162 8.99 -4.98 4.79
C TYR A 162 10.34 -4.34 4.46
N GLY A 163 10.64 -3.22 5.07
CA GLY A 163 11.88 -2.46 4.92
C GLY A 163 11.89 -1.48 3.73
N PRO A 164 12.82 -0.52 3.76
CA PRO A 164 12.87 0.56 2.76
C PRO A 164 13.21 0.06 1.35
N GLU A 165 14.00 -1.01 1.22
CA GLU A 165 14.36 -1.60 -0.07
C GLU A 165 13.14 -2.18 -0.79
N MET A 166 12.27 -2.92 -0.06
CA MET A 166 11.03 -3.45 -0.61
C MET A 166 10.08 -2.31 -0.99
N LYS A 167 10.02 -1.25 -0.18
CA LYS A 167 9.23 -0.06 -0.49
C LYS A 167 9.69 0.57 -1.81
N ARG A 168 11.00 0.77 -2.00
CA ARG A 168 11.57 1.30 -3.24
C ARG A 168 11.24 0.42 -4.45
N GLU A 169 11.36 -0.88 -4.30
CA GLU A 169 11.02 -1.84 -5.37
C GLU A 169 9.55 -1.73 -5.76
N PHE A 170 8.65 -1.65 -4.79
CA PHE A 170 7.22 -1.50 -5.04
C PHE A 170 6.87 -0.15 -5.67
N ILE A 171 7.50 0.93 -5.24
CA ILE A 171 7.36 2.24 -5.88
C ILE A 171 7.81 2.15 -7.35
N LYS A 172 9.00 1.58 -7.62
CA LYS A 172 9.53 1.42 -8.99
C LYS A 172 8.58 0.64 -9.89
N ARG A 173 8.03 -0.47 -9.40
CA ARG A 173 7.08 -1.30 -10.15
C ARG A 173 5.74 -0.59 -10.38
N HIS A 174 5.28 0.18 -9.41
CA HIS A 174 4.00 0.90 -9.50
C HIS A 174 4.07 2.08 -10.47
N LEU A 175 5.16 2.84 -10.45
CA LEU A 175 5.38 4.00 -11.35
C LEU A 175 5.68 3.62 -12.81
N LYS A 176 6.03 2.36 -13.09
CA LYS A 176 6.27 1.85 -14.44
C LYS A 176 4.99 1.34 -15.14
N ARG A 177 3.88 1.30 -14.42
CA ARG A 177 2.57 0.87 -14.94
C ARG A 177 1.88 2.02 -15.67
#